data_80f94977d92483d8bd1b4740a74032bf
#
_entry.id   80f94977d92483d8bd1b4740a74032bf
#
_cell.length_a   1.000
_cell.length_b   1.000
_cell.length_c   1.000
_cell.angle_alpha   90.00
_cell.angle_beta   90.00
_cell.angle_gamma   90.00
#
_symmetry.space_group_name_H-M   'P 1'
#
loop_
_entity.id
_entity.type
_entity.pdbx_description
1 polymer ?
#
loop_
_entity_poly.entity_id
_entity_poly.type
_entity_poly.pdbx_seq_one_letter_code
_entity_poly.pdbx_strand_id
1 'polypeptide(L)'
;GANLDGGDLSNKDLTGTFLNNLDLSNVNFSGATLKDANKVEIIIKKPSISKWPALNEIQNLNVTRYDLSGNVEYLATKEGFLFESKENESRLVLDLNNNTQFPFFVNSGAEDGLLGIASRNEMVYIAYTNKDLDGSYYLVVDEYSMNFNKVRNIIKIEGFESVHFGGNLVFDSLGKLYLSVGDGSKDDEAQNLNSLNGKILRLDISEPIKEPEIVAYGVRNPWGVSIDSKDRMFILQCGRYDVEAVYLLTDLYSGIPANLGWPVFEGSLKKKITSLSFDEVLSPIFEYRNRPGCATAGVYLDEIESFLFADFFGTIRLLKQQKNNLWYLFHEDIKEKDPIWGFGLDKRTKKIFIAPNNLELQILVD
;
A
#
# COMPACT_ATOMS: atom_id res chain seq x y z
N GLY A 1 -24.15 -19.06 -27.75
CA GLY A 1 -23.09 -18.32 -27.10
C GLY A 1 -21.75 -18.93 -27.45
N ALA A 2 -20.72 -18.11 -27.54
CA ALA A 2 -19.36 -18.62 -27.73
C ALA A 2 -18.94 -19.43 -26.50
N ASN A 3 -18.40 -20.62 -26.68
CA ASN A 3 -17.78 -21.40 -25.64
C ASN A 3 -16.29 -20.98 -25.57
N LEU A 4 -15.86 -20.42 -24.46
CA LEU A 4 -14.49 -20.00 -24.25
C LEU A 4 -13.75 -20.94 -23.28
N ASP A 5 -14.35 -22.05 -22.89
CA ASP A 5 -13.76 -23.02 -21.97
C ASP A 5 -12.40 -23.53 -22.48
N GLY A 6 -11.37 -23.38 -21.65
CA GLY A 6 -9.99 -23.69 -22.00
C GLY A 6 -9.32 -22.71 -22.98
N GLY A 7 -9.96 -21.58 -23.29
CA GLY A 7 -9.42 -20.57 -24.20
C GLY A 7 -8.19 -19.85 -23.62
N ASP A 8 -7.24 -19.51 -24.50
CA ASP A 8 -6.11 -18.65 -24.15
C ASP A 8 -6.34 -17.24 -24.72
N LEU A 9 -6.67 -16.31 -23.82
CA LEU A 9 -6.84 -14.89 -24.09
C LEU A 9 -5.70 -14.06 -23.48
N SER A 10 -4.58 -14.70 -23.14
CA SER A 10 -3.43 -14.03 -22.57
C SER A 10 -2.89 -12.92 -23.46
N ASN A 11 -2.51 -11.81 -22.85
CA ASN A 11 -1.97 -10.61 -23.50
C ASN A 11 -2.89 -10.02 -24.60
N LYS A 12 -4.19 -10.34 -24.60
CA LYS A 12 -5.15 -9.76 -25.54
C LYS A 12 -5.73 -8.46 -24.97
N ASP A 13 -5.95 -7.50 -25.85
CA ASP A 13 -6.80 -6.35 -25.55
C ASP A 13 -8.27 -6.75 -25.79
N LEU A 14 -9.01 -6.88 -24.70
CA LEU A 14 -10.43 -7.23 -24.68
C LEU A 14 -11.28 -6.03 -24.26
N THR A 15 -10.76 -4.82 -24.39
CA THR A 15 -11.48 -3.58 -24.07
C THR A 15 -12.84 -3.55 -24.77
N GLY A 16 -13.90 -3.30 -24.01
CA GLY A 16 -15.28 -3.23 -24.50
C GLY A 16 -15.87 -4.57 -24.95
N THR A 17 -15.20 -5.70 -24.71
CA THR A 17 -15.71 -7.03 -25.05
C THR A 17 -16.79 -7.47 -24.06
N PHE A 18 -17.92 -7.93 -24.54
CA PHE A 18 -19.01 -8.46 -23.69
C PHE A 18 -18.69 -9.88 -23.24
N LEU A 19 -18.28 -10.07 -21.99
CA LEU A 19 -17.94 -11.36 -21.40
C LEU A 19 -18.95 -11.84 -20.34
N ASN A 20 -20.02 -11.08 -20.11
CA ASN A 20 -21.07 -11.41 -19.14
C ASN A 20 -21.78 -12.72 -19.51
N ASN A 21 -22.10 -13.53 -18.48
CA ASN A 21 -22.78 -14.82 -18.60
C ASN A 21 -21.97 -15.92 -19.33
N LEU A 22 -20.66 -15.76 -19.46
CA LEU A 22 -19.77 -16.80 -19.93
C LEU A 22 -19.12 -17.52 -18.75
N ASP A 23 -18.98 -18.83 -18.82
CA ASP A 23 -18.10 -19.54 -17.90
C ASP A 23 -16.65 -19.32 -18.37
N LEU A 24 -15.93 -18.47 -17.62
CA LEU A 24 -14.55 -18.10 -17.90
C LEU A 24 -13.57 -18.80 -16.96
N SER A 25 -14.02 -19.78 -16.18
CA SER A 25 -13.23 -20.39 -15.11
C SER A 25 -11.96 -21.11 -15.60
N ASN A 26 -11.92 -21.55 -16.84
CA ASN A 26 -10.78 -22.23 -17.45
C ASN A 26 -10.07 -21.38 -18.54
N VAL A 27 -10.41 -20.10 -18.65
CA VAL A 27 -9.81 -19.20 -19.63
C VAL A 27 -8.54 -18.56 -19.06
N ASN A 28 -7.46 -18.58 -19.83
CA ASN A 28 -6.24 -17.88 -19.47
C ASN A 28 -6.33 -16.40 -19.88
N PHE A 29 -6.39 -15.49 -18.92
CA PHE A 29 -6.37 -14.04 -19.15
C PHE A 29 -5.05 -13.39 -18.70
N SER A 30 -3.98 -14.13 -18.49
CA SER A 30 -2.71 -13.60 -18.01
C SER A 30 -2.22 -12.43 -18.90
N GLY A 31 -2.08 -11.23 -18.33
CA GLY A 31 -1.68 -10.02 -19.05
C GLY A 31 -2.73 -9.47 -20.03
N ALA A 32 -3.96 -10.00 -20.03
CA ALA A 32 -5.03 -9.44 -20.86
C ALA A 32 -5.53 -8.10 -20.30
N THR A 33 -5.88 -7.18 -21.19
CA THR A 33 -6.60 -5.95 -20.85
C THR A 33 -8.09 -6.19 -21.02
N LEU A 34 -8.86 -6.05 -19.94
CA LEU A 34 -10.31 -6.28 -19.90
C LEU A 34 -11.09 -4.97 -19.61
N LYS A 35 -10.53 -3.84 -19.98
CA LYS A 35 -11.16 -2.53 -19.77
C LYS A 35 -12.56 -2.53 -20.40
N ASP A 36 -13.55 -2.14 -19.60
CA ASP A 36 -14.97 -2.06 -20.03
C ASP A 36 -15.55 -3.40 -20.59
N ALA A 37 -14.87 -4.53 -20.37
CA ALA A 37 -15.37 -5.85 -20.77
C ALA A 37 -16.52 -6.35 -19.88
N ASN A 38 -16.66 -5.77 -18.69
CA ASN A 38 -17.80 -5.96 -17.79
C ASN A 38 -18.29 -4.57 -17.36
N LYS A 39 -19.54 -4.48 -16.96
CA LYS A 39 -20.08 -3.22 -16.44
C LYS A 39 -19.55 -2.96 -15.02
N VAL A 40 -18.32 -2.50 -14.92
CA VAL A 40 -17.76 -1.97 -13.67
C VAL A 40 -17.71 -0.46 -13.79
N GLU A 41 -18.36 0.22 -12.89
CA GLU A 41 -18.29 1.65 -12.78
C GLU A 41 -17.60 2.05 -11.49
N ILE A 42 -16.50 2.81 -11.59
CA ILE A 42 -15.84 3.43 -10.46
C ILE A 42 -16.33 4.86 -10.36
N ILE A 43 -17.07 5.16 -9.31
CA ILE A 43 -17.60 6.49 -9.04
C ILE A 43 -16.80 7.13 -7.92
N ILE A 44 -16.19 8.29 -8.19
CA ILE A 44 -15.54 9.11 -7.18
C ILE A 44 -16.49 10.22 -6.78
N LYS A 45 -16.82 10.26 -5.50
CA LYS A 45 -17.69 11.29 -4.91
C LYS A 45 -16.86 12.21 -4.02
N LYS A 46 -17.06 13.51 -4.16
CA LYS A 46 -16.59 14.43 -3.13
C LYS A 46 -17.41 14.18 -1.86
N PRO A 47 -16.79 13.87 -0.72
CA PRO A 47 -17.51 13.76 0.53
C PRO A 47 -18.19 15.12 0.83
N SER A 48 -19.27 15.08 1.58
CA SER A 48 -19.80 16.33 2.13
C SER A 48 -18.69 16.98 2.97
N ILE A 49 -18.36 18.23 2.67
CA ILE A 49 -17.28 19.02 3.32
C ILE A 49 -17.43 19.04 4.86
N SER A 50 -18.61 18.69 5.37
CA SER A 50 -18.92 18.62 6.79
C SER A 50 -18.21 17.51 7.57
N LYS A 51 -17.65 16.48 6.91
CA LYS A 51 -17.09 15.33 7.63
C LYS A 51 -15.73 15.59 8.30
N TRP A 52 -14.93 16.51 7.75
CA TRP A 52 -13.61 16.86 8.25
C TRP A 52 -13.41 18.37 8.39
N PRO A 53 -14.26 19.09 9.19
CA PRO A 53 -14.15 20.53 9.33
C PRO A 53 -12.81 21.00 9.87
N ALA A 54 -12.17 20.21 10.74
CA ALA A 54 -10.84 20.53 11.28
C ALA A 54 -9.74 20.58 10.21
N LEU A 55 -9.87 19.88 9.06
CA LEU A 55 -8.93 20.01 7.96
C LEU A 55 -8.93 21.38 7.31
N ASN A 56 -10.05 22.09 7.34
CA ASN A 56 -10.19 23.42 6.75
C ASN A 56 -9.49 24.50 7.58
N GLU A 57 -9.12 24.20 8.82
CA GLU A 57 -8.41 25.13 9.71
C GLU A 57 -6.92 25.21 9.38
N ILE A 58 -6.38 24.21 8.69
CA ILE A 58 -4.97 24.14 8.30
C ILE A 58 -4.87 24.09 6.78
N GLN A 59 -4.20 25.10 6.22
CA GLN A 59 -4.02 25.20 4.76
C GLN A 59 -2.90 24.28 4.23
N ASN A 60 -3.00 23.87 2.98
CA ASN A 60 -1.97 23.14 2.24
C ASN A 60 -1.59 21.78 2.83
N LEU A 61 -2.55 21.02 3.33
CA LEU A 61 -2.33 19.67 3.81
C LEU A 61 -2.43 18.63 2.70
N ASN A 62 -1.51 17.67 2.72
CA ASN A 62 -1.53 16.51 1.84
C ASN A 62 -1.92 15.27 2.63
N VAL A 63 -3.17 14.83 2.50
CA VAL A 63 -3.62 13.58 3.13
C VAL A 63 -2.88 12.40 2.51
N THR A 64 -2.29 11.55 3.33
CA THR A 64 -1.51 10.40 2.87
C THR A 64 -2.11 9.06 3.26
N ARG A 65 -2.76 8.99 4.42
CA ARG A 65 -3.28 7.71 4.94
C ARG A 65 -4.63 7.89 5.63
N TYR A 66 -5.40 6.82 5.57
CA TYR A 66 -6.58 6.58 6.38
C TYR A 66 -6.41 5.33 7.20
N ASP A 67 -6.97 5.32 8.40
CA ASP A 67 -7.16 4.12 9.19
C ASP A 67 -8.51 4.16 9.90
N LEU A 68 -9.07 2.99 10.18
CA LEU A 68 -10.39 2.84 10.78
C LEU A 68 -10.33 1.85 11.92
N SER A 69 -10.59 2.35 13.12
CA SER A 69 -10.66 1.56 14.34
C SER A 69 -12.05 1.62 14.95
N GLY A 70 -12.84 0.58 14.76
CA GLY A 70 -14.24 0.55 15.21
C GLY A 70 -15.09 1.63 14.52
N ASN A 71 -15.53 2.62 15.29
CA ASN A 71 -16.32 3.76 14.80
C ASN A 71 -15.48 5.05 14.65
N VAL A 72 -14.16 4.95 14.85
CA VAL A 72 -13.24 6.08 14.78
C VAL A 72 -12.48 6.03 13.47
N GLU A 73 -12.52 7.10 12.73
CA GLU A 73 -11.77 7.27 11.50
C GLU A 73 -10.56 8.18 11.78
N TYR A 74 -9.40 7.77 11.30
CA TYR A 74 -8.18 8.55 11.36
C TYR A 74 -7.76 9.00 9.97
N LEU A 75 -7.29 10.23 9.88
CA LEU A 75 -6.76 10.82 8.67
C LEU A 75 -5.39 11.43 8.98
N ALA A 76 -4.38 10.90 8.32
CA ALA A 76 -3.01 11.37 8.47
C ALA A 76 -2.59 12.22 7.27
N THR A 77 -1.87 13.30 7.55
CA THR A 77 -1.30 14.16 6.51
C THR A 77 0.21 14.06 6.47
N LYS A 78 0.78 14.28 5.30
CA LYS A 78 2.23 14.27 5.09
C LYS A 78 2.97 15.19 6.06
N GLU A 79 2.36 16.32 6.39
CA GLU A 79 2.90 17.38 7.24
C GLU A 79 2.96 17.00 8.73
N GLY A 80 2.53 15.77 9.09
CA GLY A 80 2.64 15.23 10.43
C GLY A 80 1.44 15.50 11.33
N PHE A 81 0.30 15.87 10.75
CA PHE A 81 -0.93 16.04 11.50
C PHE A 81 -1.79 14.78 11.42
N LEU A 82 -2.37 14.39 12.54
CA LEU A 82 -3.35 13.32 12.62
C LEU A 82 -4.68 13.88 13.11
N PHE A 83 -5.71 13.64 12.33
CA PHE A 83 -7.08 13.98 12.66
C PHE A 83 -7.88 12.73 13.00
N GLU A 84 -8.78 12.88 13.94
CA GLU A 84 -9.79 11.89 14.32
C GLU A 84 -11.17 12.37 13.91
N SER A 85 -12.00 11.47 13.37
CA SER A 85 -13.44 11.73 13.19
C SER A 85 -14.25 10.64 13.87
N LYS A 86 -15.19 11.09 14.70
CA LYS A 86 -16.15 10.24 15.40
C LYS A 86 -17.52 10.93 15.37
N GLU A 87 -18.56 10.21 14.98
CA GLU A 87 -19.94 10.70 14.99
C GLU A 87 -20.13 12.04 14.23
N ASN A 88 -19.40 12.25 13.13
CA ASN A 88 -19.36 13.46 12.30
C ASN A 88 -18.68 14.69 12.95
N GLU A 89 -18.01 14.51 14.07
CA GLU A 89 -17.12 15.52 14.62
C GLU A 89 -15.67 15.15 14.29
N SER A 90 -14.89 16.10 13.80
CA SER A 90 -13.46 15.89 13.55
C SER A 90 -12.62 16.86 14.36
N ARG A 91 -11.45 16.38 14.81
CA ARG A 91 -10.49 17.18 15.56
C ARG A 91 -9.06 16.79 15.22
N LEU A 92 -8.15 17.73 15.37
CA LEU A 92 -6.72 17.44 15.39
C LEU A 92 -6.38 16.73 16.71
N VAL A 93 -5.78 15.56 16.64
CA VAL A 93 -5.45 14.74 17.83
C VAL A 93 -3.96 14.60 18.07
N LEU A 94 -3.14 14.75 17.03
CA LEU A 94 -1.69 14.70 17.13
C LEU A 94 -1.03 15.64 16.13
N ASP A 95 -0.01 16.36 16.60
CA ASP A 95 0.91 17.15 15.81
C ASP A 95 2.34 16.64 16.06
N LEU A 96 2.92 15.94 15.11
CA LEU A 96 4.25 15.37 15.21
C LEU A 96 5.36 16.42 15.23
N ASN A 97 5.08 17.65 14.77
CA ASN A 97 6.06 18.74 14.82
C ASN A 97 6.43 19.11 16.27
N ASN A 98 5.57 18.74 17.21
CA ASN A 98 5.81 18.90 18.66
C ASN A 98 6.48 17.68 19.32
N ASN A 99 6.88 16.65 18.53
CA ASN A 99 7.58 15.48 19.06
C ASN A 99 9.06 15.83 19.34
N THR A 100 9.45 15.76 20.61
CA THR A 100 10.80 16.15 21.04
C THR A 100 11.80 14.99 21.10
N GLN A 101 11.34 13.73 21.11
CA GLN A 101 12.23 12.57 21.21
C GLN A 101 12.92 12.26 19.89
N PHE A 102 12.11 12.19 18.81
CA PHE A 102 12.61 12.02 17.44
C PHE A 102 11.97 13.14 16.60
N PRO A 103 12.71 14.21 16.29
CA PRO A 103 12.14 15.33 15.56
C PRO A 103 11.51 14.86 14.24
N PHE A 104 10.26 15.20 14.05
CA PHE A 104 9.55 14.94 12.79
C PHE A 104 10.21 15.75 11.68
N PHE A 105 10.36 15.12 10.51
CA PHE A 105 10.93 15.78 9.35
C PHE A 105 10.05 15.57 8.13
N VAL A 106 9.74 16.67 7.46
CA VAL A 106 9.05 16.68 6.18
C VAL A 106 9.65 17.76 5.27
N ASN A 107 9.80 17.42 4.00
CA ASN A 107 10.21 18.35 2.96
C ASN A 107 9.15 18.38 1.85
N SER A 108 8.80 19.55 1.37
CA SER A 108 7.87 19.69 0.25
C SER A 108 8.45 19.05 -1.01
N GLY A 109 7.69 18.15 -1.63
CA GLY A 109 8.08 17.48 -2.88
C GLY A 109 8.92 16.21 -2.72
N ALA A 110 9.32 15.82 -1.50
CA ALA A 110 10.00 14.56 -1.22
C ALA A 110 9.05 13.45 -0.74
N GLU A 111 9.58 12.23 -0.55
CA GLU A 111 8.83 11.05 -0.09
C GLU A 111 8.78 10.92 1.44
N ASP A 112 9.23 11.91 2.18
CA ASP A 112 9.26 11.97 3.63
C ASP A 112 7.95 12.50 4.24
N GLY A 113 7.84 12.44 5.55
CA GLY A 113 6.70 12.93 6.32
C GLY A 113 6.05 11.84 7.18
N LEU A 114 4.76 11.98 7.46
CA LEU A 114 3.97 10.92 8.09
C LEU A 114 3.52 9.93 6.99
N LEU A 115 4.00 8.69 7.09
CA LEU A 115 3.95 7.69 6.02
C LEU A 115 2.97 6.56 6.29
N GLY A 116 2.70 6.25 7.56
CA GLY A 116 1.83 5.13 7.91
C GLY A 116 1.08 5.35 9.20
N ILE A 117 -0.11 4.78 9.26
CA ILE A 117 -0.93 4.69 10.46
C ILE A 117 -1.63 3.34 10.50
N ALA A 118 -1.68 2.72 11.66
CA ALA A 118 -2.51 1.54 11.92
C ALA A 118 -2.98 1.57 13.37
N SER A 119 -4.24 1.21 13.62
CA SER A 119 -4.80 1.19 14.97
C SER A 119 -5.34 -0.18 15.34
N ARG A 120 -5.13 -0.59 16.59
CA ARG A 120 -5.64 -1.85 17.15
C ARG A 120 -5.61 -1.82 18.67
N ASN A 121 -6.62 -2.39 19.33
CA ASN A 121 -6.65 -2.60 20.78
C ASN A 121 -6.33 -1.32 21.58
N GLU A 122 -7.01 -0.22 21.24
CA GLU A 122 -6.85 1.08 21.89
C GLU A 122 -5.45 1.69 21.76
N MET A 123 -4.65 1.21 20.80
CA MET A 123 -3.35 1.79 20.45
C MET A 123 -3.34 2.24 18.99
N VAL A 124 -2.57 3.27 18.73
CA VAL A 124 -2.31 3.82 17.39
C VAL A 124 -0.82 3.78 17.13
N TYR A 125 -0.44 3.19 16.00
CA TYR A 125 0.95 3.09 15.54
C TYR A 125 1.16 4.04 14.38
N ILE A 126 2.22 4.82 14.43
CA ILE A 126 2.49 5.87 13.45
C ILE A 126 3.90 5.70 12.92
N ALA A 127 4.03 5.59 11.60
CA ALA A 127 5.31 5.57 10.90
C ALA A 127 5.58 6.95 10.27
N TYR A 128 6.76 7.50 10.52
CA TYR A 128 7.14 8.81 10.05
C TYR A 128 8.64 8.94 9.84
N THR A 129 9.05 9.94 9.09
CA THR A 129 10.47 10.25 8.89
C THR A 129 11.00 11.18 9.96
N ASN A 130 12.21 10.90 10.36
CA ASN A 130 13.03 11.72 11.24
C ASN A 130 14.32 12.08 10.50
N LYS A 131 14.86 13.26 10.79
CA LYS A 131 16.19 13.67 10.35
C LYS A 131 16.96 14.21 11.55
N ASP A 132 18.08 13.57 11.86
CA ASP A 132 18.94 13.99 12.96
C ASP A 132 19.79 15.21 12.57
N LEU A 133 20.46 15.81 13.56
CA LEU A 133 21.27 17.01 13.39
C LEU A 133 22.48 16.82 12.48
N ASP A 134 22.96 15.59 12.35
CA ASP A 134 24.05 15.23 11.42
C ASP A 134 23.57 15.06 9.97
N GLY A 135 22.27 15.19 9.73
CA GLY A 135 21.64 15.06 8.43
C GLY A 135 21.17 13.65 8.08
N SER A 136 21.38 12.66 8.95
CA SER A 136 20.95 11.27 8.75
C SER A 136 19.44 11.13 8.81
N TYR A 137 18.86 10.36 7.86
CA TYR A 137 17.44 10.10 7.79
C TYR A 137 17.10 8.75 8.40
N TYR A 138 15.94 8.69 9.05
CA TYR A 138 15.41 7.50 9.70
C TYR A 138 13.94 7.32 9.40
N LEU A 139 13.51 6.06 9.37
CA LEU A 139 12.10 5.68 9.47
C LEU A 139 11.81 5.28 10.91
N VAL A 140 10.83 5.91 11.52
CA VAL A 140 10.46 5.72 12.93
C VAL A 140 9.05 5.19 13.02
N VAL A 141 8.82 4.21 13.90
CA VAL A 141 7.47 3.78 14.30
C VAL A 141 7.31 4.00 15.80
N ASP A 142 6.33 4.78 16.16
CA ASP A 142 5.94 5.05 17.54
C ASP A 142 4.54 4.52 17.85
N GLU A 143 4.34 4.09 19.09
CA GLU A 143 3.06 3.67 19.64
C GLU A 143 2.47 4.79 20.52
N TYR A 144 1.20 5.07 20.28
CA TYR A 144 0.40 6.05 21.04
C TYR A 144 -0.84 5.38 21.62
N SER A 145 -1.26 5.83 22.81
CA SER A 145 -2.59 5.50 23.33
C SER A 145 -3.69 6.22 22.56
N MET A 146 -4.95 5.83 22.73
CA MET A 146 -6.10 6.51 22.11
C MET A 146 -6.28 7.99 22.52
N ASN A 147 -5.61 8.41 23.59
CA ASN A 147 -5.52 9.83 23.98
C ASN A 147 -4.32 10.53 23.35
N PHE A 148 -3.65 9.89 22.42
CA PHE A 148 -2.47 10.35 21.68
C PHE A 148 -1.30 10.77 22.59
N ASN A 149 -1.21 10.15 23.76
CA ASN A 149 0.02 10.18 24.54
C ASN A 149 0.98 9.13 23.99
N LYS A 150 2.20 9.54 23.68
CA LYS A 150 3.24 8.61 23.23
C LYS A 150 3.52 7.59 24.34
N VAL A 151 3.43 6.31 23.99
CA VAL A 151 3.70 5.20 24.91
C VAL A 151 5.18 4.82 24.81
N ARG A 152 5.66 4.54 23.58
CA ARG A 152 7.04 4.12 23.34
C ARG A 152 7.43 4.23 21.86
N ASN A 153 8.72 4.09 21.61
CA ASN A 153 9.24 3.83 20.27
C ASN A 153 9.23 2.32 20.02
N ILE A 154 8.70 1.89 18.87
CA ILE A 154 8.72 0.48 18.45
C ILE A 154 10.01 0.20 17.70
N ILE A 155 10.38 1.04 16.72
CA ILE A 155 11.61 0.88 15.95
C ILE A 155 12.05 2.22 15.35
N LYS A 156 13.38 2.38 15.22
CA LYS A 156 14.03 3.44 14.46
C LYS A 156 15.01 2.80 13.49
N ILE A 157 14.75 2.89 12.18
CA ILE A 157 15.55 2.30 11.12
C ILE A 157 16.36 3.40 10.45
N GLU A 158 17.66 3.16 10.29
CA GLU A 158 18.62 4.04 9.64
C GLU A 158 18.88 3.64 8.19
N GLY A 159 19.73 4.40 7.51
CA GLY A 159 20.29 4.01 6.22
C GLY A 159 19.57 4.59 5.00
N PHE A 160 18.70 5.58 5.20
CA PHE A 160 18.03 6.27 4.10
C PHE A 160 18.85 7.48 3.61
N GLU A 161 18.76 7.75 2.29
CA GLU A 161 19.24 9.02 1.75
C GLU A 161 18.16 10.10 1.95
N SER A 162 17.15 10.20 1.13
CA SER A 162 16.05 11.16 1.34
C SER A 162 14.73 10.69 0.71
N VAL A 163 14.73 9.45 0.20
CA VAL A 163 13.62 8.84 -0.51
C VAL A 163 13.58 7.34 -0.25
N HIS A 164 12.55 6.68 -0.75
CA HIS A 164 12.31 5.24 -0.63
C HIS A 164 12.20 4.80 0.83
N PHE A 165 11.39 5.49 1.61
CA PHE A 165 11.17 5.11 3.00
C PHE A 165 10.18 3.94 3.14
N GLY A 166 9.20 3.80 2.24
CA GLY A 166 8.06 2.92 2.45
C GLY A 166 7.14 3.48 3.55
N GLY A 167 7.15 2.87 4.72
CA GLY A 167 6.48 3.38 5.93
C GLY A 167 5.01 2.96 6.07
N ASN A 168 4.45 2.14 5.18
CA ASN A 168 3.08 1.67 5.34
C ASN A 168 2.98 0.66 6.49
N LEU A 169 1.93 0.81 7.31
CA LEU A 169 1.63 -0.06 8.46
C LEU A 169 0.33 -0.82 8.23
N VAL A 170 0.30 -2.11 8.53
CA VAL A 170 -0.90 -2.93 8.44
C VAL A 170 -0.88 -4.06 9.47
N PHE A 171 -2.06 -4.39 10.01
CA PHE A 171 -2.26 -5.55 10.88
C PHE A 171 -2.81 -6.74 10.11
N ASP A 172 -2.37 -7.94 10.47
CA ASP A 172 -3.05 -9.18 10.09
C ASP A 172 -4.19 -9.53 11.05
N SER A 173 -4.88 -10.64 10.77
CA SER A 173 -6.00 -11.10 11.60
C SER A 173 -5.57 -11.49 13.01
N LEU A 174 -4.34 -11.98 13.18
CA LEU A 174 -3.76 -12.37 14.47
C LEU A 174 -3.22 -11.18 15.29
N GLY A 175 -3.24 -9.97 14.72
CA GLY A 175 -2.79 -8.75 15.38
C GLY A 175 -1.28 -8.55 15.34
N LYS A 176 -0.60 -9.14 14.36
CA LYS A 176 0.80 -8.82 14.09
C LYS A 176 0.87 -7.57 13.24
N LEU A 177 1.75 -6.66 13.60
CA LEU A 177 1.98 -5.42 12.88
C LEU A 177 3.08 -5.61 11.83
N TYR A 178 2.82 -5.19 10.61
CA TYR A 178 3.78 -5.20 9.53
C TYR A 178 4.14 -3.79 9.11
N LEU A 179 5.42 -3.60 8.77
CA LEU A 179 5.98 -2.35 8.26
C LEU A 179 6.64 -2.60 6.91
N SER A 180 6.28 -1.80 5.92
CA SER A 180 7.01 -1.76 4.67
C SER A 180 8.20 -0.80 4.79
N VAL A 181 9.38 -1.24 4.33
CA VAL A 181 10.63 -0.46 4.38
C VAL A 181 11.26 -0.45 2.99
N GLY A 182 11.48 0.73 2.46
CA GLY A 182 12.17 0.90 1.18
C GLY A 182 13.68 0.70 1.29
N ASP A 183 14.36 0.64 0.15
CA ASP A 183 15.81 0.45 0.07
C ASP A 183 16.63 1.70 0.44
N GLY A 184 15.95 2.85 0.68
CA GLY A 184 16.60 4.11 1.02
C GLY A 184 17.51 4.67 -0.06
N SER A 185 17.30 4.32 -1.33
CA SER A 185 18.15 4.57 -2.49
C SER A 185 19.49 3.80 -2.47
N LYS A 186 19.60 2.77 -1.66
CA LYS A 186 20.76 1.89 -1.57
C LYS A 186 20.37 0.51 -2.09
N ASP A 187 20.31 0.36 -3.39
CA ASP A 187 19.76 -0.82 -4.09
C ASP A 187 20.21 -2.17 -3.50
N ASP A 188 21.50 -2.30 -3.15
CA ASP A 188 22.07 -3.58 -2.71
C ASP A 188 21.63 -3.96 -1.28
N GLU A 189 21.17 -2.99 -0.47
CA GLU A 189 20.62 -3.27 0.86
C GLU A 189 19.34 -4.11 0.78
N ALA A 190 18.62 -4.05 -0.32
CA ALA A 190 17.41 -4.84 -0.51
C ALA A 190 17.66 -6.37 -0.45
N GLN A 191 18.84 -6.83 -0.92
CA GLN A 191 19.24 -8.25 -0.86
C GLN A 191 20.07 -8.60 0.39
N ASN A 192 20.50 -7.61 1.17
CA ASN A 192 21.27 -7.81 2.39
C ASN A 192 20.34 -8.15 3.57
N LEU A 193 20.33 -9.42 4.02
CA LEU A 193 19.47 -9.86 5.14
C LEU A 193 19.92 -9.33 6.52
N ASN A 194 21.10 -8.71 6.61
CA ASN A 194 21.54 -8.03 7.83
C ASN A 194 21.10 -6.56 7.89
N SER A 195 20.44 -6.08 6.84
CA SER A 195 19.86 -4.73 6.76
C SER A 195 18.34 -4.81 6.85
N LEU A 196 17.72 -3.79 7.45
CA LEU A 196 16.27 -3.65 7.49
C LEU A 196 15.71 -2.87 6.28
N ASN A 197 16.59 -2.30 5.43
CA ASN A 197 16.19 -1.56 4.25
C ASN A 197 15.84 -2.49 3.09
N GLY A 198 14.81 -2.16 2.32
CA GLY A 198 14.29 -2.99 1.22
C GLY A 198 13.60 -4.27 1.71
N LYS A 199 12.77 -4.15 2.74
CA LYS A 199 12.10 -5.27 3.45
C LYS A 199 10.62 -5.04 3.70
N ILE A 200 9.91 -6.14 3.91
CA ILE A 200 8.67 -6.15 4.68
C ILE A 200 8.99 -6.79 6.03
N LEU A 201 8.77 -6.05 7.09
CA LEU A 201 9.08 -6.44 8.46
C LEU A 201 7.80 -6.78 9.23
N ARG A 202 7.84 -7.85 10.04
CA ARG A 202 6.86 -8.10 11.10
C ARG A 202 7.43 -7.59 12.41
N LEU A 203 6.74 -6.64 13.04
CA LEU A 203 7.17 -6.01 14.28
C LEU A 203 6.59 -6.76 15.47
N ASP A 204 7.42 -7.06 16.46
CA ASP A 204 6.93 -7.57 17.74
C ASP A 204 6.56 -6.37 18.62
N ILE A 205 5.26 -6.16 18.78
CA ILE A 205 4.69 -5.10 19.62
C ILE A 205 4.42 -5.55 21.05
N SER A 206 4.85 -6.77 21.43
CA SER A 206 4.80 -7.25 22.83
C SER A 206 5.91 -6.64 23.68
N GLU A 207 5.81 -6.81 24.99
CA GLU A 207 6.88 -6.44 25.93
C GLU A 207 7.69 -7.66 26.36
N PRO A 208 9.03 -7.60 26.36
CA PRO A 208 9.87 -6.54 25.78
C PRO A 208 9.84 -6.57 24.25
N ILE A 209 10.07 -5.42 23.61
CA ILE A 209 10.20 -5.34 22.14
C ILE A 209 11.37 -6.23 21.70
N LYS A 210 11.15 -7.02 20.66
CA LYS A 210 12.15 -7.87 20.04
C LYS A 210 12.56 -7.33 18.68
N GLU A 211 13.67 -7.87 18.17
CA GLU A 211 14.10 -7.62 16.80
C GLU A 211 12.98 -7.96 15.79
N PRO A 212 12.80 -7.13 14.77
CA PRO A 212 11.79 -7.39 13.75
C PRO A 212 12.14 -8.64 12.93
N GLU A 213 11.12 -9.36 12.51
CA GLU A 213 11.27 -10.48 11.59
C GLU A 213 11.15 -10.01 10.15
N ILE A 214 12.09 -10.41 9.29
CA ILE A 214 12.01 -10.16 7.85
C ILE A 214 11.03 -11.18 7.25
N VAL A 215 9.93 -10.69 6.68
CA VAL A 215 8.91 -11.52 6.01
C VAL A 215 9.13 -11.55 4.50
N ALA A 216 9.61 -10.44 3.94
CA ALA A 216 10.04 -10.38 2.55
C ALA A 216 11.21 -9.40 2.41
N TYR A 217 12.02 -9.62 1.36
CA TYR A 217 13.18 -8.81 1.03
C TYR A 217 13.32 -8.63 -0.48
N GLY A 218 14.31 -7.88 -0.92
CA GLY A 218 14.43 -7.57 -2.35
C GLY A 218 13.33 -6.61 -2.81
N VAL A 219 13.00 -5.64 -1.97
CA VAL A 219 11.97 -4.62 -2.23
C VAL A 219 12.66 -3.28 -2.47
N ARG A 220 12.19 -2.52 -3.45
CA ARG A 220 12.74 -1.19 -3.74
C ARG A 220 12.06 -0.10 -2.91
N ASN A 221 10.82 0.21 -3.25
CA ASN A 221 10.03 1.23 -2.57
C ASN A 221 8.57 0.77 -2.44
N PRO A 222 8.24 0.05 -1.35
CA PRO A 222 6.91 -0.52 -1.13
C PRO A 222 5.96 0.53 -0.53
N TRP A 223 5.39 1.39 -1.36
CA TRP A 223 4.47 2.45 -0.92
C TRP A 223 3.16 1.93 -0.36
N GLY A 224 2.63 0.86 -0.91
CA GLY A 224 1.37 0.28 -0.50
C GLY A 224 1.52 -1.18 -0.07
N VAL A 225 0.96 -1.50 1.09
CA VAL A 225 0.81 -2.88 1.57
C VAL A 225 -0.62 -3.05 2.08
N SER A 226 -1.25 -4.15 1.72
CA SER A 226 -2.60 -4.48 2.16
C SER A 226 -2.68 -5.95 2.51
N ILE A 227 -3.40 -6.30 3.57
CA ILE A 227 -3.67 -7.69 3.97
C ILE A 227 -5.17 -7.95 3.85
N ASP A 228 -5.53 -9.05 3.19
CA ASP A 228 -6.92 -9.46 3.03
C ASP A 228 -7.44 -10.30 4.22
N SER A 229 -8.70 -10.70 4.16
CA SER A 229 -9.34 -11.51 5.20
C SER A 229 -8.78 -12.94 5.33
N LYS A 230 -7.94 -13.37 4.38
CA LYS A 230 -7.26 -14.67 4.37
C LYS A 230 -5.79 -14.57 4.80
N ASP A 231 -5.38 -13.43 5.35
CA ASP A 231 -3.99 -13.10 5.73
C ASP A 231 -2.99 -13.20 4.55
N ARG A 232 -3.45 -12.90 3.32
CA ARG A 232 -2.57 -12.74 2.17
C ARG A 232 -2.16 -11.28 2.06
N MET A 233 -0.88 -11.03 1.81
CA MET A 233 -0.34 -9.68 1.73
C MET A 233 -0.09 -9.27 0.28
N PHE A 234 -0.72 -8.19 -0.14
CA PHE A 234 -0.45 -7.51 -1.41
C PHE A 234 0.61 -6.44 -1.17
N ILE A 235 1.68 -6.47 -1.96
CA ILE A 235 2.79 -5.52 -1.88
C ILE A 235 2.86 -4.77 -3.20
N LEU A 236 2.71 -3.45 -3.13
CA LEU A 236 2.82 -2.54 -4.27
C LEU A 236 4.25 -1.99 -4.31
N GLN A 237 4.99 -2.34 -5.34
CA GLN A 237 6.37 -1.89 -5.51
C GLN A 237 6.48 -0.84 -6.59
N CYS A 238 6.97 0.33 -6.22
CA CYS A 238 7.36 1.37 -7.15
C CYS A 238 8.71 1.01 -7.79
N GLY A 239 8.68 0.79 -9.10
CA GLY A 239 9.84 0.43 -9.88
C GLY A 239 10.79 1.62 -10.14
N ARG A 240 11.93 1.35 -10.77
CA ARG A 240 12.93 2.38 -11.08
C ARG A 240 12.88 2.84 -12.53
N TYR A 241 12.79 1.89 -13.46
CA TYR A 241 13.00 2.17 -14.88
C TYR A 241 11.84 1.76 -15.76
N ASP A 242 11.31 0.55 -15.57
CA ASP A 242 10.47 -0.08 -16.56
C ASP A 242 9.17 -0.66 -16.02
N VAL A 243 9.16 -1.13 -14.76
CA VAL A 243 8.06 -1.96 -14.25
C VAL A 243 7.58 -1.52 -12.88
N GLU A 244 6.29 -1.26 -12.80
CA GLU A 244 5.54 -1.22 -11.56
C GLU A 244 4.95 -2.60 -11.30
N ALA A 245 5.01 -3.10 -10.07
CA ALA A 245 4.64 -4.48 -9.79
C ALA A 245 3.77 -4.62 -8.54
N VAL A 246 2.84 -5.56 -8.62
CA VAL A 246 2.04 -6.04 -7.49
C VAL A 246 2.44 -7.48 -7.18
N TYR A 247 2.87 -7.71 -5.95
CA TYR A 247 3.21 -9.05 -5.47
C TYR A 247 2.15 -9.54 -4.48
N LEU A 248 1.99 -10.85 -4.39
CA LEU A 248 1.10 -11.50 -3.43
C LEU A 248 1.88 -12.51 -2.60
N LEU A 249 2.02 -12.23 -1.31
CA LEU A 249 2.57 -13.16 -0.35
C LEU A 249 1.41 -13.91 0.33
N THR A 250 1.36 -15.23 0.15
CA THR A 250 0.24 -16.07 0.59
C THR A 250 0.48 -16.76 1.92
N ASP A 251 1.71 -16.80 2.40
CA ASP A 251 2.09 -17.36 3.70
C ASP A 251 2.99 -16.38 4.46
N LEU A 252 2.40 -15.69 5.42
CA LEU A 252 3.12 -14.73 6.27
C LEU A 252 3.90 -15.40 7.40
N TYR A 253 3.73 -16.71 7.59
CA TYR A 253 4.26 -17.45 8.73
C TYR A 253 5.19 -18.62 8.36
N SER A 254 5.61 -18.67 7.10
CA SER A 254 6.53 -19.72 6.60
C SER A 254 7.85 -19.83 7.37
N GLY A 255 8.28 -18.74 8.04
CA GLY A 255 9.62 -18.62 8.64
C GLY A 255 10.75 -18.45 7.61
N ILE A 256 10.42 -18.45 6.32
CA ILE A 256 11.36 -18.23 5.22
C ILE A 256 10.95 -16.95 4.49
N PRO A 257 11.78 -15.89 4.52
CA PRO A 257 11.42 -14.63 3.88
C PRO A 257 11.36 -14.77 2.35
N ALA A 258 10.32 -14.21 1.73
CA ALA A 258 10.17 -14.21 0.29
C ALA A 258 11.11 -13.18 -0.35
N ASN A 259 11.82 -13.55 -1.43
CA ASN A 259 12.64 -12.64 -2.22
C ASN A 259 11.83 -12.05 -3.37
N LEU A 260 11.65 -10.73 -3.43
CA LEU A 260 10.97 -10.03 -4.52
C LEU A 260 11.91 -9.62 -5.68
N GLY A 261 13.21 -9.89 -5.52
CA GLY A 261 14.19 -9.85 -6.59
C GLY A 261 14.95 -8.54 -6.79
N TRP A 262 14.47 -7.40 -6.28
CA TRP A 262 15.20 -6.12 -6.44
C TRP A 262 16.58 -6.16 -5.74
N PRO A 263 17.66 -5.62 -6.34
CA PRO A 263 17.74 -4.90 -7.61
C PRO A 263 18.11 -5.80 -8.80
N VAL A 264 18.15 -7.11 -8.65
CA VAL A 264 18.47 -8.05 -9.73
C VAL A 264 17.32 -8.15 -10.73
N PHE A 265 16.10 -8.13 -10.21
CA PHE A 265 14.87 -8.09 -10.98
C PHE A 265 14.06 -6.83 -10.67
N GLU A 266 13.42 -6.26 -11.68
CA GLU A 266 12.39 -5.24 -11.58
C GLU A 266 11.10 -5.84 -12.17
N GLY A 267 10.18 -6.27 -11.31
CA GLY A 267 9.11 -7.17 -11.73
C GLY A 267 9.67 -8.47 -12.31
N SER A 268 9.25 -8.83 -13.51
CA SER A 268 9.77 -10.00 -14.24
C SER A 268 11.05 -9.70 -15.04
N LEU A 269 11.50 -8.44 -15.10
CA LEU A 269 12.66 -8.05 -15.91
C LEU A 269 13.98 -8.21 -15.15
N LYS A 270 14.88 -9.04 -15.66
CA LYS A 270 16.25 -9.14 -15.13
C LYS A 270 17.06 -7.89 -15.49
N LYS A 271 17.55 -7.17 -14.49
CA LYS A 271 18.30 -5.90 -14.61
C LYS A 271 19.79 -6.05 -14.35
N LYS A 272 20.19 -6.98 -13.50
CA LYS A 272 21.61 -7.24 -13.18
C LYS A 272 21.98 -8.69 -13.53
N ILE A 273 23.20 -8.87 -14.05
CA ILE A 273 23.76 -10.21 -14.34
C ILE A 273 24.31 -10.75 -13.03
N THR A 274 23.60 -11.70 -12.44
CA THR A 274 23.98 -12.42 -11.22
C THR A 274 23.56 -13.88 -11.33
N SER A 275 23.95 -14.71 -10.35
CA SER A 275 23.52 -16.10 -10.26
C SER A 275 22.05 -16.26 -9.88
N LEU A 276 21.41 -15.24 -9.30
CA LEU A 276 20.00 -15.28 -8.91
C LEU A 276 19.12 -15.53 -10.15
N SER A 277 18.32 -16.58 -10.12
CA SER A 277 17.36 -16.92 -11.18
C SER A 277 15.97 -16.42 -10.84
N PHE A 278 15.07 -16.35 -11.86
CA PHE A 278 13.70 -15.91 -11.66
C PHE A 278 12.88 -16.92 -10.83
N ASP A 279 13.25 -18.20 -10.87
CA ASP A 279 12.57 -19.26 -10.09
C ASP A 279 12.87 -19.17 -8.58
N GLU A 280 13.90 -18.41 -8.18
CA GLU A 280 14.27 -18.18 -6.79
C GLU A 280 13.60 -16.93 -6.19
N VAL A 281 12.82 -16.19 -6.98
CA VAL A 281 12.12 -14.98 -6.53
C VAL A 281 10.62 -15.13 -6.64
N LEU A 282 9.91 -14.40 -5.78
CA LEU A 282 8.46 -14.30 -5.86
C LEU A 282 8.07 -13.55 -7.13
N SER A 283 7.34 -14.21 -8.03
CA SER A 283 6.83 -13.57 -9.23
C SER A 283 5.72 -12.58 -8.92
N PRO A 284 5.66 -11.41 -9.57
CA PRO A 284 4.53 -10.50 -9.42
C PRO A 284 3.24 -11.16 -9.96
N ILE A 285 2.12 -10.88 -9.31
CA ILE A 285 0.79 -11.29 -9.80
C ILE A 285 0.29 -10.36 -10.90
N PHE A 286 0.80 -9.15 -10.94
CA PHE A 286 0.52 -8.17 -11.98
C PHE A 286 1.69 -7.21 -12.12
N GLU A 287 1.99 -6.80 -13.34
CA GLU A 287 2.98 -5.76 -13.64
C GLU A 287 2.52 -4.90 -14.81
N TYR A 288 2.93 -3.64 -14.82
CA TYR A 288 2.67 -2.72 -15.92
C TYR A 288 3.88 -1.84 -16.20
N ARG A 289 4.02 -1.45 -17.46
CA ARG A 289 5.25 -0.81 -17.99
C ARG A 289 5.04 0.61 -18.50
N ASN A 290 3.81 1.09 -18.45
CA ASN A 290 3.52 2.44 -18.92
C ASN A 290 3.97 3.47 -17.88
N ARG A 291 5.02 4.22 -18.22
CA ARG A 291 5.46 5.35 -17.41
C ARG A 291 4.82 6.67 -17.90
N PRO A 292 4.58 7.59 -16.99
CA PRO A 292 4.92 7.59 -15.56
C PRO A 292 4.01 6.66 -14.75
N GLY A 293 4.58 5.99 -13.74
CA GLY A 293 3.90 5.09 -12.82
C GLY A 293 4.61 5.03 -11.47
N CYS A 294 3.91 4.71 -10.43
CA CYS A 294 4.37 4.26 -9.12
C CYS A 294 3.14 3.74 -8.38
N ALA A 295 3.08 2.45 -8.16
CA ALA A 295 1.97 1.84 -7.42
C ALA A 295 2.04 2.27 -5.95
N THR A 296 1.05 3.05 -5.49
CA THR A 296 1.11 3.74 -4.19
C THR A 296 0.10 3.25 -3.16
N ALA A 297 -1.08 2.87 -3.59
CA ALA A 297 -2.19 2.57 -2.70
C ALA A 297 -2.90 1.30 -3.13
N GLY A 298 -3.28 0.44 -2.18
CA GLY A 298 -4.05 -0.74 -2.48
C GLY A 298 -4.91 -1.21 -1.32
N VAL A 299 -6.05 -1.83 -1.65
CA VAL A 299 -6.96 -2.46 -0.71
C VAL A 299 -7.65 -3.67 -1.34
N TYR A 300 -7.74 -4.76 -0.60
CA TYR A 300 -8.52 -5.91 -1.03
C TYR A 300 -9.99 -5.75 -0.66
N LEU A 301 -10.87 -6.06 -1.59
CA LEU A 301 -12.31 -5.95 -1.47
C LEU A 301 -12.91 -7.35 -1.45
N ASP A 302 -13.15 -7.88 -0.24
CA ASP A 302 -13.64 -9.24 -0.03
C ASP A 302 -14.98 -9.51 -0.72
N GLU A 303 -15.86 -8.51 -0.79
CA GLU A 303 -17.20 -8.65 -1.34
C GLU A 303 -17.23 -8.98 -2.85
N ILE A 304 -16.23 -8.49 -3.56
CA ILE A 304 -16.11 -8.70 -5.01
C ILE A 304 -14.85 -9.50 -5.37
N GLU A 305 -14.17 -10.05 -4.35
CA GLU A 305 -12.93 -10.85 -4.48
C GLU A 305 -11.89 -10.21 -5.39
N SER A 306 -11.66 -8.92 -5.20
CA SER A 306 -10.84 -8.11 -6.09
C SER A 306 -9.85 -7.24 -5.32
N PHE A 307 -8.67 -7.00 -5.90
CA PHE A 307 -7.68 -6.09 -5.37
C PHE A 307 -7.75 -4.77 -6.12
N LEU A 308 -8.17 -3.72 -5.42
CA LEU A 308 -8.17 -2.36 -5.90
C LEU A 308 -6.83 -1.72 -5.60
N PHE A 309 -6.19 -1.11 -6.60
CA PHE A 309 -4.99 -0.32 -6.36
C PHE A 309 -4.93 0.90 -7.27
N ALA A 310 -4.09 1.84 -6.91
CA ALA A 310 -3.85 3.04 -7.69
C ALA A 310 -2.37 3.32 -7.84
N ASP A 311 -2.05 4.14 -8.83
CA ASP A 311 -0.73 4.72 -8.97
C ASP A 311 -0.71 6.21 -8.63
N PHE A 312 0.51 6.73 -8.49
CA PHE A 312 0.78 8.13 -8.19
C PHE A 312 0.15 9.11 -9.21
N PHE A 313 -0.16 8.67 -10.40
CA PHE A 313 -0.70 9.51 -11.48
C PHE A 313 -2.23 9.43 -11.60
N GLY A 314 -2.89 8.86 -10.57
CA GLY A 314 -4.35 8.85 -10.48
C GLY A 314 -5.03 7.75 -11.28
N THR A 315 -4.29 6.77 -11.78
CA THR A 315 -4.89 5.60 -12.43
C THR A 315 -5.31 4.59 -11.38
N ILE A 316 -6.57 4.21 -11.40
CA ILE A 316 -7.16 3.23 -10.49
C ILE A 316 -7.37 1.93 -11.26
N ARG A 317 -6.92 0.82 -10.67
CA ARG A 317 -6.99 -0.51 -11.27
C ARG A 317 -7.65 -1.51 -10.34
N LEU A 318 -8.43 -2.40 -10.91
CA LEU A 318 -9.07 -3.51 -10.22
C LEU A 318 -8.53 -4.83 -10.77
N LEU A 319 -7.86 -5.60 -9.92
CA LEU A 319 -7.41 -6.96 -10.27
C LEU A 319 -8.38 -7.99 -9.69
N LYS A 320 -8.64 -9.03 -10.46
CA LYS A 320 -9.46 -10.16 -10.04
C LYS A 320 -8.68 -11.47 -10.15
N GLN A 321 -8.91 -12.36 -9.19
CA GLN A 321 -8.30 -13.69 -9.19
C GLN A 321 -9.19 -14.69 -9.92
N GLN A 322 -8.60 -15.49 -10.80
CA GLN A 322 -9.24 -16.64 -11.42
C GLN A 322 -9.21 -17.88 -10.52
N LYS A 323 -10.03 -18.88 -10.80
CA LYS A 323 -10.04 -20.15 -10.06
C LYS A 323 -8.69 -20.90 -10.09
N ASN A 324 -7.87 -20.66 -11.11
CA ASN A 324 -6.52 -21.22 -11.23
C ASN A 324 -5.43 -20.40 -10.53
N ASN A 325 -5.82 -19.47 -9.66
CA ASN A 325 -4.96 -18.56 -8.92
C ASN A 325 -4.20 -17.51 -9.77
N LEU A 326 -4.46 -17.40 -11.05
CA LEU A 326 -3.94 -16.31 -11.87
C LEU A 326 -4.71 -15.01 -11.60
N TRP A 327 -4.01 -13.88 -11.71
CA TRP A 327 -4.60 -12.55 -11.57
C TRP A 327 -4.64 -11.84 -12.93
N TYR A 328 -5.64 -11.03 -13.13
CA TYR A 328 -5.81 -10.27 -14.37
C TYR A 328 -6.39 -8.89 -14.09
N LEU A 329 -6.08 -7.94 -14.97
CA LEU A 329 -6.65 -6.60 -14.92
C LEU A 329 -8.13 -6.68 -15.33
N PHE A 330 -9.02 -6.47 -14.35
CA PHE A 330 -10.45 -6.52 -14.56
C PHE A 330 -11.01 -5.18 -15.02
N HIS A 331 -10.46 -4.08 -14.46
CA HIS A 331 -10.86 -2.73 -14.83
C HIS A 331 -9.71 -1.75 -14.60
N GLU A 332 -9.62 -0.74 -15.47
CA GLU A 332 -8.69 0.39 -15.33
C GLU A 332 -9.39 1.68 -15.68
N ASP A 333 -9.21 2.72 -14.86
CA ASP A 333 -9.74 4.04 -15.12
C ASP A 333 -8.78 5.12 -14.63
N ILE A 334 -8.70 6.22 -15.35
CA ILE A 334 -7.95 7.42 -14.97
C ILE A 334 -8.95 8.43 -14.45
N LYS A 335 -9.07 8.53 -13.14
CA LYS A 335 -10.11 9.35 -12.48
C LYS A 335 -9.60 10.62 -11.87
N GLU A 336 -8.36 10.64 -11.39
CA GLU A 336 -7.81 11.77 -10.68
C GLU A 336 -6.63 12.38 -11.43
N LYS A 337 -6.48 13.70 -11.31
CA LYS A 337 -5.29 14.41 -11.80
C LYS A 337 -4.22 14.55 -10.73
N ASP A 338 -4.66 14.41 -9.47
CA ASP A 338 -3.78 14.51 -8.31
C ASP A 338 -3.25 13.13 -7.90
N PRO A 339 -2.06 13.06 -7.32
CA PRO A 339 -1.48 11.82 -6.85
C PRO A 339 -2.38 11.09 -5.86
N ILE A 340 -2.57 9.77 -6.04
CA ILE A 340 -3.23 8.93 -5.04
C ILE A 340 -2.17 8.32 -4.14
N TRP A 341 -2.18 8.68 -2.86
CA TRP A 341 -1.18 8.27 -1.87
C TRP A 341 -1.63 7.06 -1.04
N GLY A 342 -2.92 6.90 -0.82
CA GLY A 342 -3.47 5.86 0.02
C GLY A 342 -4.94 5.60 -0.19
N PHE A 343 -5.37 4.40 0.19
CA PHE A 343 -6.77 4.04 0.37
C PHE A 343 -7.03 3.71 1.83
N GLY A 344 -8.25 4.05 2.29
CA GLY A 344 -8.82 3.52 3.51
C GLY A 344 -10.09 2.74 3.20
N LEU A 345 -10.31 1.62 3.87
CA LEU A 345 -11.53 0.83 3.75
C LEU A 345 -12.28 0.81 5.08
N ASP A 346 -13.45 1.41 5.11
CA ASP A 346 -14.39 1.16 6.21
C ASP A 346 -15.06 -0.21 6.01
N LYS A 347 -14.57 -1.21 6.70
CA LYS A 347 -15.08 -2.59 6.60
C LYS A 347 -16.55 -2.72 7.03
N ARG A 348 -17.07 -1.80 7.84
CA ARG A 348 -18.46 -1.77 8.30
C ARG A 348 -19.41 -1.21 7.26
N THR A 349 -19.07 -0.06 6.68
CA THR A 349 -19.90 0.64 5.68
C THR A 349 -19.52 0.31 4.25
N LYS A 350 -18.40 -0.42 4.05
CA LYS A 350 -17.81 -0.77 2.74
C LYS A 350 -17.40 0.44 1.92
N LYS A 351 -17.21 1.56 2.56
CA LYS A 351 -16.75 2.77 1.92
C LYS A 351 -15.25 2.76 1.75
N ILE A 352 -14.80 3.19 0.58
CA ILE A 352 -13.38 3.34 0.26
C ILE A 352 -13.10 4.84 0.21
N PHE A 353 -12.06 5.27 0.92
CA PHE A 353 -11.59 6.65 0.94
C PHE A 353 -10.29 6.76 0.16
N ILE A 354 -10.11 7.83 -0.57
CA ILE A 354 -8.92 8.10 -1.37
C ILE A 354 -8.16 9.28 -0.76
N ALA A 355 -6.89 9.10 -0.51
CA ALA A 355 -5.96 10.19 -0.21
C ALA A 355 -5.23 10.62 -1.51
N PRO A 356 -5.13 11.90 -1.84
CA PRO A 356 -5.54 13.10 -1.12
C PRO A 356 -7.00 13.46 -1.35
N ASN A 357 -7.39 14.66 -0.99
CA ASN A 357 -8.72 15.27 -1.25
C ASN A 357 -9.91 14.61 -0.56
N ASN A 358 -9.67 13.59 0.28
CA ASN A 358 -10.73 13.01 1.10
C ASN A 358 -11.94 12.54 0.26
N LEU A 359 -11.67 11.91 -0.88
CA LEU A 359 -12.70 11.45 -1.80
C LEU A 359 -13.23 10.08 -1.37
N GLU A 360 -14.54 9.88 -1.53
CA GLU A 360 -15.18 8.57 -1.36
C GLU A 360 -15.26 7.88 -2.72
N LEU A 361 -14.76 6.64 -2.81
CA LEU A 361 -14.84 5.81 -3.98
C LEU A 361 -15.92 4.75 -3.81
N GLN A 362 -16.79 4.63 -4.78
CA GLN A 362 -17.79 3.58 -4.86
C GLN A 362 -17.54 2.73 -6.11
N ILE A 363 -17.52 1.42 -5.96
CA ILE A 363 -17.45 0.47 -7.08
C ILE A 363 -18.83 -0.13 -7.25
N LEU A 364 -19.38 0.03 -8.45
CA LEU A 364 -20.60 -0.65 -8.89
C LEU A 364 -20.19 -1.78 -9.81
N VAL A 365 -20.61 -2.99 -9.49
CA VAL A 365 -20.42 -4.20 -10.32
C VAL A 365 -21.81 -4.70 -10.66
N ASP A 366 -22.18 -4.63 -11.94
CA ASP A 366 -23.44 -5.16 -12.46
C ASP A 366 -23.32 -6.66 -12.79
#